data_ef8832b01f8e0823c258ed8feb1d6aa9
#
_entry.id   ef8832b01f8e0823c258ed8feb1d6aa9
#
_cell.length_a   1.000
_cell.length_b   1.000
_cell.length_c   1.000
_cell.angle_alpha   90.00
_cell.angle_beta   90.00
_cell.angle_gamma   90.00
#
_symmetry.space_group_name_H-M   'P 1'
#
loop_
_entity.id
_entity.type
_entity.pdbx_description
1 polymer ?
#
loop_
_entity_poly.entity_id
_entity_poly.type
_entity_poly.pdbx_seq_one_letter_code
_entity_poly.pdbx_strand_id
1 'polypeptide(L)'
;IPDTPTGTKNDAPSVISIVNKMREKVDIGLPNCITMANGGRSKVHTYAQGAAYLGMKYNYFPVGDDPSSPDFAVRNMFMEKGLEERLDDRRQLLTSFDLMRRQVDASGAIEAMDEFGHKAFDLLTSPRMHSAFDLSKEPQKLRERYGMHAWGQRALMARRLVEAGSSFVTVTMENPFISGVKSPKLGFYNWDSHAVNCDLWVDARHRFPIYDRAITALIEDLHDRRLTEKVLLVVTGEFGRSPKISRADTGSKGLRHGREHWPQAMSVLVCGGGMEHGQVVGSTNAKGEHPHDRPLTPNDLWATVYRHLGIDQNATINDFSGRPQHLLPFGTPIRELL
;
A
#
# COMPACT_ATOMS: atom_id res chain seq x y z
N ILE A 1 -18.46 -3.06 5.85
CA ILE A 1 -17.94 -1.70 5.57
C ILE A 1 -19.03 -0.73 6.03
N PRO A 2 -18.74 0.22 6.93
CA PRO A 2 -19.73 1.21 7.32
C PRO A 2 -20.23 1.99 6.10
N ASP A 3 -21.53 2.33 6.10
CA ASP A 3 -22.19 3.00 4.97
C ASP A 3 -21.68 4.42 4.70
N THR A 4 -20.83 4.96 5.56
CA THR A 4 -20.27 6.31 5.37
C THR A 4 -18.75 6.29 5.44
N PRO A 5 -18.08 6.95 4.48
CA PRO A 5 -16.62 7.12 4.47
C PRO A 5 -16.07 7.88 5.70
N THR A 6 -16.94 8.46 6.49
CA THR A 6 -16.66 9.15 7.76
C THR A 6 -16.76 8.23 8.96
N GLY A 7 -17.13 6.96 8.76
CA GLY A 7 -17.08 5.95 9.81
C GLY A 7 -15.66 5.81 10.34
N THR A 8 -15.50 5.97 11.63
CA THR A 8 -14.20 5.95 12.31
C THR A 8 -13.71 4.53 12.62
N LYS A 9 -14.51 3.51 12.32
CA LYS A 9 -14.21 2.11 12.64
C LYS A 9 -14.50 1.20 11.45
N ASN A 10 -13.54 0.35 11.10
CA ASN A 10 -13.77 -0.80 10.23
C ASN A 10 -14.29 -1.97 11.08
N ASP A 11 -15.19 -2.75 10.53
CA ASP A 11 -15.70 -3.97 11.19
C ASP A 11 -14.69 -5.12 11.09
N ALA A 12 -13.86 -5.12 10.06
CA ALA A 12 -12.86 -6.14 9.81
C ALA A 12 -11.48 -5.51 9.50
N PRO A 13 -10.36 -6.19 9.86
CA PRO A 13 -9.02 -5.72 9.54
C PRO A 13 -8.71 -5.82 8.06
N SER A 14 -7.90 -4.91 7.59
CA SER A 14 -7.33 -4.96 6.24
C SER A 14 -6.27 -6.07 6.12
N VAL A 15 -6.00 -6.51 4.89
CA VAL A 15 -4.95 -7.50 4.59
C VAL A 15 -3.59 -7.05 5.15
N ILE A 16 -3.21 -5.78 4.97
CA ILE A 16 -1.93 -5.28 5.48
C ILE A 16 -1.82 -5.36 7.01
N SER A 17 -2.93 -5.14 7.72
CA SER A 17 -2.97 -5.26 9.19
C SER A 17 -2.92 -6.72 9.65
N ILE A 18 -3.54 -7.63 8.90
CA ILE A 18 -3.43 -9.07 9.13
C ILE A 18 -1.97 -9.52 8.95
N VAL A 19 -1.32 -9.11 7.86
CA VAL A 19 0.10 -9.42 7.62
C VAL A 19 0.97 -8.87 8.76
N ASN A 20 0.70 -7.64 9.21
CA ASN A 20 1.47 -7.03 10.30
C ASN A 20 1.33 -7.84 11.60
N LYS A 21 0.12 -8.32 11.93
CA LYS A 21 -0.09 -9.21 13.07
C LYS A 21 0.61 -10.55 12.91
N MET A 22 0.51 -11.17 11.75
CA MET A 22 1.14 -12.48 11.50
C MET A 22 2.67 -12.40 11.50
N ARG A 23 3.23 -11.21 11.32
CA ARG A 23 4.68 -10.91 11.33
C ARG A 23 5.15 -10.20 12.60
N GLU A 24 4.34 -10.11 13.65
CA GLU A 24 4.66 -9.33 14.86
C GLU A 24 5.97 -9.75 15.57
N LYS A 25 6.38 -11.01 15.40
CA LYS A 25 7.62 -11.54 15.97
C LYS A 25 8.87 -11.30 15.12
N VAL A 26 8.68 -10.74 13.91
CA VAL A 26 9.79 -10.45 12.99
C VAL A 26 10.27 -9.03 13.27
N ASP A 27 11.39 -8.92 13.97
CA ASP A 27 12.06 -7.64 14.18
C ASP A 27 13.23 -7.51 13.20
N ILE A 28 13.13 -6.54 12.33
CA ILE A 28 14.11 -6.24 11.27
C ILE A 28 14.68 -4.82 11.40
N GLY A 29 14.34 -4.09 12.45
CA GLY A 29 14.67 -2.67 12.60
C GLY A 29 13.97 -1.77 11.55
N LEU A 30 12.87 -2.25 10.96
CA LEU A 30 11.98 -1.54 10.04
C LEU A 30 10.53 -1.93 10.32
N PRO A 31 9.53 -1.08 9.98
CA PRO A 31 8.14 -1.50 9.98
C PRO A 31 7.92 -2.68 9.02
N ASN A 32 7.25 -3.72 9.49
CA ASN A 32 6.90 -4.87 8.64
C ASN A 32 5.95 -4.48 7.51
N CYS A 33 5.06 -3.52 7.76
CA CYS A 33 4.00 -3.11 6.84
C CYS A 33 4.00 -1.60 6.66
N ILE A 34 4.14 -1.14 5.43
CA ILE A 34 4.27 0.28 5.07
C ILE A 34 3.27 0.63 3.98
N THR A 35 2.62 1.79 4.12
CA THR A 35 1.74 2.34 3.07
C THR A 35 2.23 3.71 2.64
N MET A 36 2.45 3.86 1.34
CA MET A 36 2.82 5.13 0.71
C MET A 36 1.65 5.67 -0.10
N ALA A 37 1.07 6.78 0.38
CA ALA A 37 -0.06 7.45 -0.25
C ALA A 37 0.07 8.97 -0.17
N ASN A 38 -0.61 9.70 -1.03
CA ASN A 38 -0.68 11.15 -0.91
C ASN A 38 -1.60 11.57 0.25
N GLY A 39 -1.22 12.62 0.97
CA GLY A 39 -1.95 13.14 2.12
C GLY A 39 -3.39 13.59 1.85
N GLY A 40 -3.77 13.86 0.59
CA GLY A 40 -5.10 14.33 0.22
C GLY A 40 -6.23 13.29 0.41
N ARG A 41 -5.91 12.00 0.35
CA ARG A 41 -6.85 10.89 0.59
C ARG A 41 -6.44 9.95 1.72
N SER A 42 -5.57 10.42 2.59
CA SER A 42 -5.12 9.65 3.76
C SER A 42 -6.29 9.12 4.61
N LYS A 43 -7.40 9.84 4.69
CA LYS A 43 -8.61 9.39 5.41
C LYS A 43 -9.25 8.14 4.80
N VAL A 44 -9.32 8.06 3.46
CA VAL A 44 -9.85 6.88 2.76
C VAL A 44 -8.93 5.68 2.97
N HIS A 45 -7.62 5.89 2.88
CA HIS A 45 -6.64 4.82 3.14
C HIS A 45 -6.68 4.33 4.58
N THR A 46 -6.74 5.23 5.55
CA THR A 46 -6.87 4.87 6.97
C THR A 46 -8.14 4.04 7.21
N TYR A 47 -9.23 4.43 6.56
CA TYR A 47 -10.49 3.74 6.64
C TYR A 47 -10.42 2.34 6.01
N ALA A 48 -9.87 2.21 4.79
CA ALA A 48 -9.81 0.96 4.05
C ALA A 48 -8.70 0.01 4.52
N GLN A 49 -7.69 0.51 5.24
CA GLN A 49 -6.49 -0.25 5.62
C GLN A 49 -6.30 -0.35 7.14
N GLY A 50 -7.30 -0.03 7.95
CA GLY A 50 -7.22 -0.06 9.40
C GLY A 50 -7.14 -1.46 9.99
N ALA A 51 -6.63 -1.54 11.22
CA ALA A 51 -6.46 -2.79 11.96
C ALA A 51 -7.75 -3.31 12.62
N ALA A 52 -8.82 -2.51 12.69
CA ALA A 52 -10.10 -2.86 13.30
C ALA A 52 -9.93 -3.58 14.66
N TYR A 53 -10.49 -4.78 14.81
CA TYR A 53 -10.43 -5.55 16.05
C TYR A 53 -9.04 -6.13 16.39
N LEU A 54 -8.06 -6.02 15.50
CA LEU A 54 -6.69 -6.43 15.83
C LEU A 54 -5.99 -5.45 16.79
N GLY A 55 -6.47 -4.19 16.86
CA GLY A 55 -5.89 -3.13 17.67
C GLY A 55 -4.86 -2.27 16.92
N MET A 56 -4.65 -1.06 17.41
CA MET A 56 -3.86 -0.02 16.74
C MET A 56 -2.41 -0.39 16.48
N LYS A 57 -1.82 -1.27 17.29
CA LYS A 57 -0.42 -1.73 17.11
C LYS A 57 -0.19 -2.45 15.79
N TYR A 58 -1.24 -2.96 15.16
CA TYR A 58 -1.17 -3.65 13.87
C TYR A 58 -1.53 -2.76 12.69
N ASN A 59 -1.69 -1.46 12.90
CA ASN A 59 -1.76 -0.52 11.79
C ASN A 59 -0.42 -0.49 11.03
N TYR A 60 -0.50 -0.18 9.75
CA TYR A 60 0.67 0.04 8.91
C TYR A 60 1.41 1.32 9.28
N PHE A 61 2.66 1.42 8.89
CA PHE A 61 3.45 2.66 8.97
C PHE A 61 3.13 3.55 7.75
N PRO A 62 2.56 4.76 7.96
CA PRO A 62 2.18 5.63 6.84
C PRO A 62 3.34 6.49 6.37
N VAL A 63 3.53 6.59 5.05
CA VAL A 63 4.43 7.53 4.40
C VAL A 63 3.62 8.39 3.45
N GLY A 64 3.37 9.65 3.82
CA GLY A 64 2.45 10.54 3.11
C GLY A 64 3.11 11.54 2.17
N ASP A 65 4.41 11.74 2.28
CA ASP A 65 5.13 12.76 1.52
C ASP A 65 5.62 12.24 0.15
N ASP A 66 6.10 13.15 -0.68
CA ASP A 66 6.56 12.85 -2.03
C ASP A 66 8.08 12.60 -2.08
N PRO A 67 8.53 11.35 -2.30
CA PRO A 67 9.96 11.04 -2.35
C PRO A 67 10.71 11.65 -3.55
N SER A 68 10.01 12.28 -4.48
CA SER A 68 10.64 13.02 -5.57
C SER A 68 11.00 14.46 -5.19
N SER A 69 10.43 14.97 -4.09
CA SER A 69 10.73 16.31 -3.59
C SER A 69 12.15 16.38 -3.01
N PRO A 70 12.89 17.47 -3.27
CA PRO A 70 14.18 17.72 -2.62
C PRO A 70 14.08 17.78 -1.09
N ASP A 71 12.93 18.22 -0.58
CA ASP A 71 12.66 18.38 0.85
C ASP A 71 11.99 17.14 1.45
N PHE A 72 12.07 16.00 0.76
CA PHE A 72 11.45 14.77 1.24
C PHE A 72 12.06 14.34 2.58
N ALA A 73 11.22 14.29 3.57
CA ALA A 73 11.53 13.69 4.86
C ALA A 73 10.31 12.88 5.32
N VAL A 74 10.52 11.66 5.75
CA VAL A 74 9.44 10.91 6.39
C VAL A 74 9.14 11.56 7.73
N ARG A 75 7.93 12.10 7.86
CA ARG A 75 7.52 12.81 9.08
C ARG A 75 7.71 11.91 10.29
N ASN A 76 8.27 12.48 11.34
CA ASN A 76 8.62 11.80 12.59
C ASN A 76 9.73 10.73 12.50
N MET A 77 10.45 10.62 11.37
CA MET A 77 11.64 9.76 11.27
C MET A 77 12.95 10.49 11.53
N PHE A 78 12.99 11.78 11.28
CA PHE A 78 14.19 12.58 11.51
C PHE A 78 13.98 13.44 12.75
N MET A 79 14.83 13.19 13.74
CA MET A 79 14.89 14.06 14.90
C MET A 79 15.58 15.37 14.53
N GLU A 80 15.08 16.50 15.03
CA GLU A 80 15.81 17.76 14.94
C GLU A 80 17.18 17.61 15.60
N LYS A 81 18.22 18.17 14.95
CA LYS A 81 19.58 18.17 15.51
C LYS A 81 19.58 18.71 16.94
N GLY A 82 20.09 17.92 17.86
CA GLY A 82 20.14 18.25 19.30
C GLY A 82 19.04 17.61 20.14
N LEU A 83 18.05 16.93 19.54
CA LEU A 83 17.10 16.10 20.27
C LEU A 83 17.66 14.70 20.59
N GLU A 84 18.64 14.24 19.83
CA GLU A 84 19.31 12.95 20.04
C GLU A 84 19.94 12.84 21.44
N GLU A 85 20.66 13.88 21.87
CA GLU A 85 21.29 13.94 23.19
C GLU A 85 20.28 14.01 24.36
N ARG A 86 19.06 14.52 24.08
CA ARG A 86 17.99 14.65 25.08
C ARG A 86 17.04 13.43 25.12
N LEU A 87 17.19 12.50 24.21
CA LEU A 87 16.31 11.33 24.12
C LEU A 87 16.62 10.29 25.19
N ASP A 88 17.87 10.08 25.50
CA ASP A 88 18.26 9.15 26.57
C ASP A 88 17.80 9.67 27.93
N ASP A 89 17.89 10.96 28.18
CA ASP A 89 17.36 11.60 29.38
C ASP A 89 15.84 11.50 29.46
N ARG A 90 15.13 11.70 28.33
CA ARG A 90 13.67 11.54 28.26
C ARG A 90 13.25 10.10 28.44
N ARG A 91 14.00 9.13 27.89
CA ARG A 91 13.77 7.70 28.06
C ARG A 91 13.93 7.29 29.53
N GLN A 92 14.98 7.76 30.21
CA GLN A 92 15.17 7.51 31.64
C GLN A 92 14.06 8.14 32.49
N LEU A 93 13.62 9.37 32.13
CA LEU A 93 12.51 10.04 32.83
C LEU A 93 11.19 9.30 32.61
N LEU A 94 10.86 8.91 31.37
CA LEU A 94 9.68 8.11 31.06
C LEU A 94 9.71 6.78 31.82
N THR A 95 10.83 6.06 31.80
CA THR A 95 10.99 4.80 32.53
C THR A 95 10.77 4.97 34.03
N SER A 96 11.22 6.10 34.60
CA SER A 96 11.04 6.41 36.01
C SER A 96 9.58 6.74 36.37
N PHE A 97 8.88 7.48 35.50
CA PHE A 97 7.44 7.76 35.64
C PHE A 97 6.59 6.50 35.43
N ASP A 98 6.98 5.63 34.52
CA ASP A 98 6.25 4.39 34.22
C ASP A 98 6.40 3.35 35.33
N LEU A 99 7.55 3.28 36.01
CA LEU A 99 7.72 2.48 37.22
C LEU A 99 6.77 2.92 38.35
N MET A 100 6.54 4.22 38.51
CA MET A 100 5.56 4.74 39.48
C MET A 100 4.13 4.44 39.08
N ARG A 101 3.79 4.46 37.79
CA ARG A 101 2.45 4.17 37.27
C ARG A 101 2.12 2.67 37.28
N ARG A 102 3.09 1.77 37.02
CA ARG A 102 2.91 0.31 37.06
C ARG A 102 2.45 -0.21 38.40
N GLN A 103 2.76 0.50 39.47
CA GLN A 103 2.25 0.15 40.80
C GLN A 103 0.74 0.39 40.98
N VAL A 104 0.11 1.08 40.02
CA VAL A 104 -1.30 1.49 40.06
C VAL A 104 -2.12 0.86 38.93
N ASP A 105 -1.50 0.32 37.87
CA ASP A 105 -2.21 -0.18 36.67
C ASP A 105 -2.46 -1.69 36.72
N ALA A 106 -3.68 -2.07 37.10
CA ALA A 106 -4.15 -3.45 37.03
C ALA A 106 -4.65 -3.89 35.63
N SER A 107 -4.62 -3.01 34.61
CA SER A 107 -5.21 -3.24 33.27
C SER A 107 -4.23 -3.68 32.19
N GLY A 108 -2.90 -3.59 32.42
CA GLY A 108 -1.86 -3.86 31.41
C GLY A 108 -1.81 -2.86 30.26
N ALA A 109 -2.61 -1.80 30.28
CA ALA A 109 -2.66 -0.80 29.22
C ALA A 109 -1.36 0.03 29.14
N ILE A 110 -0.71 0.25 30.27
CA ILE A 110 0.56 1.00 30.37
C ILE A 110 1.71 0.15 29.79
N GLU A 111 1.74 -1.16 30.08
CA GLU A 111 2.77 -2.07 29.54
C GLU A 111 2.71 -2.13 28.00
N ALA A 112 1.51 -2.14 27.42
CA ALA A 112 1.30 -2.06 25.98
C ALA A 112 1.75 -0.72 25.38
N MET A 113 1.56 0.40 26.08
CA MET A 113 2.05 1.72 25.66
C MET A 113 3.56 1.82 25.73
N ASP A 114 4.19 1.22 26.73
CA ASP A 114 5.65 1.16 26.89
C ASP A 114 6.30 0.36 25.75
N GLU A 115 5.76 -0.82 25.44
CA GLU A 115 6.25 -1.65 24.33
C GLU A 115 6.14 -0.92 23.00
N PHE A 116 5.04 -0.19 22.81
CA PHE A 116 4.85 0.63 21.61
C PHE A 116 5.85 1.80 21.54
N GLY A 117 6.08 2.48 22.66
CA GLY A 117 7.06 3.57 22.78
C GLY A 117 8.49 3.09 22.51
N HIS A 118 8.88 1.94 23.05
CA HIS A 118 10.20 1.34 22.80
C HIS A 118 10.38 0.96 21.33
N LYS A 119 9.40 0.28 20.72
CA LYS A 119 9.46 -0.06 19.28
C LYS A 119 9.52 1.19 18.39
N ALA A 120 8.77 2.24 18.72
CA ALA A 120 8.82 3.50 17.97
C ALA A 120 10.19 4.15 18.08
N PHE A 121 10.81 4.15 19.26
CA PHE A 121 12.14 4.68 19.48
C PHE A 121 13.21 3.87 18.71
N ASP A 122 13.16 2.55 18.79
CA ASP A 122 14.10 1.65 18.11
C ASP A 122 14.01 1.83 16.57
N LEU A 123 12.81 2.02 16.05
CA LEU A 123 12.60 2.35 14.64
C LEU A 123 13.21 3.69 14.26
N LEU A 124 12.97 4.75 15.07
CA LEU A 124 13.48 6.09 14.80
C LEU A 124 14.99 6.20 14.85
N THR A 125 15.64 5.38 15.68
CA THR A 125 17.10 5.34 15.81
C THR A 125 17.77 4.30 14.91
N SER A 126 17.00 3.50 14.17
CA SER A 126 17.53 2.42 13.32
C SER A 126 18.31 2.96 12.11
N PRO A 127 19.62 2.72 12.00
CA PRO A 127 20.39 3.09 10.80
C PRO A 127 19.87 2.38 9.54
N ARG A 128 19.28 1.20 9.70
CA ARG A 128 18.68 0.41 8.61
C ARG A 128 17.45 1.11 8.05
N MET A 129 16.59 1.64 8.94
CA MET A 129 15.42 2.43 8.54
C MET A 129 15.85 3.69 7.78
N HIS A 130 16.74 4.49 8.34
CA HIS A 130 17.27 5.68 7.67
C HIS A 130 17.85 5.35 6.30
N SER A 131 18.66 4.27 6.23
CA SER A 131 19.24 3.82 4.96
C SER A 131 18.18 3.39 3.94
N ALA A 132 17.14 2.67 4.34
CA ALA A 132 16.11 2.17 3.43
C ALA A 132 15.29 3.31 2.79
N PHE A 133 15.02 4.38 3.55
CA PHE A 133 14.28 5.54 3.07
C PHE A 133 15.14 6.57 2.31
N ASP A 134 16.44 6.43 2.33
CA ASP A 134 17.36 7.38 1.68
C ASP A 134 17.55 7.07 0.20
N LEU A 135 16.76 7.73 -0.67
CA LEU A 135 16.87 7.60 -2.12
C LEU A 135 18.14 8.20 -2.72
N SER A 136 18.90 9.03 -1.98
CA SER A 136 20.18 9.58 -2.46
C SER A 136 21.24 8.50 -2.64
N LYS A 137 21.06 7.34 -2.00
CA LYS A 137 21.93 6.15 -2.16
C LYS A 137 21.73 5.41 -3.48
N GLU A 138 20.68 5.73 -4.22
CA GLU A 138 20.44 5.12 -5.52
C GLU A 138 21.11 5.93 -6.63
N PRO A 139 21.69 5.26 -7.65
CA PRO A 139 22.24 5.94 -8.81
C PRO A 139 21.21 6.84 -9.48
N GLN A 140 21.63 8.06 -9.85
CA GLN A 140 20.75 9.03 -10.50
C GLN A 140 20.08 8.45 -11.76
N LYS A 141 20.81 7.68 -12.56
CA LYS A 141 20.28 6.99 -13.75
C LYS A 141 19.13 6.04 -13.42
N LEU A 142 19.22 5.33 -12.31
CA LEU A 142 18.15 4.42 -11.86
C LEU A 142 16.92 5.23 -11.40
N ARG A 143 17.11 6.28 -10.61
CA ARG A 143 16.04 7.18 -10.19
C ARG A 143 15.30 7.78 -11.39
N GLU A 144 16.05 8.20 -12.39
CA GLU A 144 15.51 8.70 -13.66
C GLU A 144 14.77 7.61 -14.45
N ARG A 145 15.25 6.36 -14.45
CA ARG A 145 14.56 5.23 -15.10
C ARG A 145 13.16 5.02 -14.53
N TYR A 146 13.01 5.09 -13.20
CA TYR A 146 11.70 5.04 -12.54
C TYR A 146 10.82 6.27 -12.82
N GLY A 147 11.44 7.41 -13.09
CA GLY A 147 10.81 8.73 -13.26
C GLY A 147 10.95 9.60 -12.02
N MET A 148 11.38 10.87 -12.25
CA MET A 148 11.56 11.86 -11.19
C MET A 148 10.24 12.54 -10.82
N HIS A 149 9.32 11.75 -10.31
CA HIS A 149 7.98 12.14 -9.87
C HIS A 149 7.48 11.19 -8.77
N ALA A 150 6.43 11.57 -8.06
CA ALA A 150 5.90 10.85 -6.90
C ALA A 150 5.71 9.34 -7.13
N TRP A 151 5.15 8.94 -8.26
CA TRP A 151 4.88 7.52 -8.53
C TRP A 151 6.16 6.72 -8.73
N GLY A 152 7.09 7.24 -9.55
CA GLY A 152 8.36 6.55 -9.81
C GLY A 152 9.21 6.43 -8.56
N GLN A 153 9.35 7.53 -7.79
CA GLN A 153 10.20 7.51 -6.60
C GLN A 153 9.58 6.71 -5.45
N ARG A 154 8.23 6.60 -5.36
CA ARG A 154 7.58 5.68 -4.43
C ARG A 154 7.77 4.22 -4.83
N ALA A 155 7.69 3.89 -6.12
CA ALA A 155 7.96 2.54 -6.61
C ALA A 155 9.41 2.11 -6.30
N LEU A 156 10.38 3.02 -6.53
CA LEU A 156 11.77 2.79 -6.15
C LEU A 156 11.94 2.61 -4.64
N MET A 157 11.28 3.43 -3.84
CA MET A 157 11.31 3.31 -2.38
C MET A 157 10.68 1.99 -1.92
N ALA A 158 9.58 1.54 -2.53
CA ALA A 158 8.98 0.25 -2.21
C ALA A 158 9.96 -0.90 -2.43
N ARG A 159 10.70 -0.91 -3.54
CA ARG A 159 11.75 -1.88 -3.79
C ARG A 159 12.81 -1.87 -2.69
N ARG A 160 13.29 -0.68 -2.29
CA ARG A 160 14.28 -0.55 -1.21
C ARG A 160 13.77 -1.10 0.12
N LEU A 161 12.52 -0.81 0.46
CA LEU A 161 11.91 -1.25 1.71
C LEU A 161 11.74 -2.77 1.76
N VAL A 162 11.30 -3.42 0.68
CA VAL A 162 11.22 -4.89 0.65
C VAL A 162 12.60 -5.54 0.61
N GLU A 163 13.57 -4.97 -0.08
CA GLU A 163 14.97 -5.41 -0.07
C GLU A 163 15.59 -5.28 1.34
N ALA A 164 15.20 -4.25 2.09
CA ALA A 164 15.57 -4.08 3.48
C ALA A 164 14.81 -4.99 4.46
N GLY A 165 13.78 -5.72 4.01
CA GLY A 165 13.09 -6.76 4.76
C GLY A 165 11.65 -6.46 5.15
N SER A 166 11.07 -5.29 4.80
CA SER A 166 9.65 -5.05 5.03
C SER A 166 8.79 -6.11 4.30
N SER A 167 7.83 -6.68 5.01
CA SER A 167 7.04 -7.82 4.53
C SER A 167 5.93 -7.41 3.56
N PHE A 168 5.39 -6.19 3.69
CA PHE A 168 4.29 -5.72 2.85
C PHE A 168 4.38 -4.21 2.64
N VAL A 169 4.48 -3.78 1.39
CA VAL A 169 4.56 -2.36 1.04
C VAL A 169 3.46 -2.02 0.03
N THR A 170 2.58 -1.09 0.40
CA THR A 170 1.54 -0.59 -0.50
C THR A 170 1.95 0.75 -1.08
N VAL A 171 1.84 0.89 -2.40
CA VAL A 171 2.06 2.15 -3.12
C VAL A 171 0.76 2.57 -3.79
N THR A 172 0.24 3.72 -3.41
CA THR A 172 -0.93 4.29 -4.06
C THR A 172 -0.52 5.25 -5.16
N MET A 173 -0.90 4.92 -6.40
CA MET A 173 -0.63 5.72 -7.60
C MET A 173 -1.92 6.40 -8.08
N GLU A 174 -2.57 7.18 -7.22
CA GLU A 174 -3.91 7.70 -7.51
C GLU A 174 -3.96 9.21 -7.77
N ASN A 175 -2.96 9.98 -7.34
CA ASN A 175 -3.01 11.42 -7.36
C ASN A 175 -3.14 11.99 -8.79
N PRO A 176 -4.13 12.86 -9.05
CA PRO A 176 -4.27 13.56 -10.32
C PRO A 176 -3.11 14.54 -10.60
N PHE A 177 -2.47 15.05 -9.56
CA PHE A 177 -1.32 15.95 -9.67
C PHE A 177 -0.04 15.18 -9.36
N ILE A 178 0.52 14.57 -10.39
CA ILE A 178 1.80 13.88 -10.26
C ILE A 178 2.89 14.94 -10.18
N SER A 179 3.60 15.01 -9.08
CA SER A 179 4.72 15.94 -8.90
C SER A 179 5.72 15.82 -10.04
N GLY A 180 6.22 16.96 -10.55
CA GLY A 180 7.12 17.00 -11.68
C GLY A 180 6.49 16.77 -13.06
N VAL A 181 5.17 16.56 -13.13
CA VAL A 181 4.46 16.32 -14.38
C VAL A 181 3.38 17.37 -14.61
N LYS A 182 3.43 18.03 -15.78
CA LYS A 182 2.43 19.03 -16.15
C LYS A 182 1.13 18.36 -16.57
N SER A 183 0.05 18.68 -15.89
CA SER A 183 -1.29 18.18 -16.22
C SER A 183 -1.85 18.76 -17.52
N PRO A 184 -2.61 18.00 -18.30
CA PRO A 184 -3.27 18.50 -19.49
C PRO A 184 -4.43 19.45 -19.14
N LYS A 185 -4.75 20.40 -20.03
CA LYS A 185 -5.79 21.42 -19.80
C LYS A 185 -7.19 20.85 -19.54
N LEU A 186 -7.55 19.70 -20.11
CA LEU A 186 -8.84 19.03 -19.91
C LEU A 186 -8.92 18.22 -18.62
N GLY A 187 -7.99 18.45 -17.72
CA GLY A 187 -7.96 17.91 -16.39
C GLY A 187 -8.00 16.38 -16.38
N PHE A 188 -6.93 15.75 -15.97
CA PHE A 188 -7.05 14.40 -15.54
C PHE A 188 -7.50 14.39 -14.07
N TYR A 189 -8.32 13.45 -13.78
CA TYR A 189 -8.75 13.12 -12.43
C TYR A 189 -8.00 11.86 -12.01
N ASN A 190 -8.05 11.46 -10.78
CA ASN A 190 -7.51 10.14 -10.40
C ASN A 190 -8.15 9.06 -11.30
N TRP A 191 -7.79 7.81 -11.21
CA TRP A 191 -8.29 6.70 -12.06
C TRP A 191 -9.83 6.63 -12.22
N ASP A 192 -10.56 7.59 -11.68
CA ASP A 192 -12.00 7.74 -11.79
C ASP A 192 -12.41 8.35 -13.13
N SER A 193 -12.37 7.52 -14.18
CA SER A 193 -12.53 7.89 -15.58
C SER A 193 -13.98 8.13 -16.02
N HIS A 194 -14.87 8.64 -15.15
CA HIS A 194 -16.21 9.06 -15.56
C HIS A 194 -16.16 10.26 -16.51
N ALA A 195 -17.03 10.29 -17.50
CA ALA A 195 -17.09 11.37 -18.49
C ALA A 195 -17.32 12.76 -17.88
N VAL A 196 -17.95 12.83 -16.71
CA VAL A 196 -18.14 14.07 -15.95
C VAL A 196 -16.85 14.59 -15.32
N ASN A 197 -15.88 13.73 -15.06
CA ASN A 197 -14.63 14.06 -14.39
C ASN A 197 -13.52 14.44 -15.38
N CYS A 198 -13.30 13.62 -16.39
CA CYS A 198 -12.24 13.80 -17.39
C CYS A 198 -12.63 13.20 -18.74
N ASP A 199 -11.91 13.53 -19.80
CA ASP A 199 -11.96 12.74 -21.03
C ASP A 199 -11.01 11.56 -20.92
N LEU A 200 -11.56 10.35 -21.02
CA LEU A 200 -10.84 9.09 -20.90
C LEU A 200 -9.58 9.02 -21.78
N TRP A 201 -9.67 9.50 -23.03
CA TRP A 201 -8.58 9.40 -24.00
C TRP A 201 -7.46 10.38 -23.70
N VAL A 202 -7.81 11.60 -23.28
CA VAL A 202 -6.83 12.62 -22.88
C VAL A 202 -6.11 12.15 -21.61
N ASP A 203 -6.84 11.64 -20.64
CA ASP A 203 -6.29 11.13 -19.41
C ASP A 203 -5.37 9.92 -19.65
N ALA A 204 -5.82 8.93 -20.42
CA ALA A 204 -5.06 7.72 -20.70
C ALA A 204 -3.73 8.02 -21.43
N ARG A 205 -3.76 8.88 -22.46
CA ARG A 205 -2.55 9.28 -23.20
C ARG A 205 -1.50 9.98 -22.32
N HIS A 206 -1.95 10.66 -21.28
CA HIS A 206 -1.08 11.36 -20.35
C HIS A 206 -0.56 10.44 -19.23
N ARG A 207 -1.47 9.70 -18.59
CA ARG A 207 -1.22 8.94 -17.38
C ARG A 207 -0.52 7.62 -17.63
N PHE A 208 -0.94 6.86 -18.63
CA PHE A 208 -0.40 5.52 -18.85
C PHE A 208 1.08 5.48 -19.13
N PRO A 209 1.69 6.38 -19.93
CA PRO A 209 3.15 6.38 -20.13
C PRO A 209 3.93 6.62 -18.83
N ILE A 210 3.38 7.44 -17.92
CA ILE A 210 4.01 7.72 -16.62
C ILE A 210 3.93 6.50 -15.71
N TYR A 211 2.75 5.88 -15.67
CA TYR A 211 2.47 4.66 -14.93
C TYR A 211 3.32 3.48 -15.44
N ASP A 212 3.29 3.25 -16.75
CA ASP A 212 4.03 2.18 -17.43
C ASP A 212 5.51 2.27 -17.13
N ARG A 213 6.09 3.47 -17.25
CA ARG A 213 7.50 3.71 -16.91
C ARG A 213 7.86 3.33 -15.49
N ALA A 214 7.03 3.69 -14.51
CA ALA A 214 7.28 3.40 -13.11
C ALA A 214 7.17 1.90 -12.80
N ILE A 215 6.14 1.22 -13.34
CA ILE A 215 5.91 -0.20 -13.11
C ILE A 215 6.94 -1.07 -13.82
N THR A 216 7.26 -0.77 -15.10
CA THR A 216 8.27 -1.54 -15.83
C THR A 216 9.66 -1.37 -15.20
N ALA A 217 10.02 -0.17 -14.74
CA ALA A 217 11.26 0.04 -14.01
C ALA A 217 11.32 -0.79 -12.71
N LEU A 218 10.21 -0.89 -11.97
CA LEU A 218 10.13 -1.72 -10.77
C LEU A 218 10.31 -3.21 -11.10
N ILE A 219 9.65 -3.71 -12.14
CA ILE A 219 9.76 -5.11 -12.56
C ILE A 219 11.20 -5.44 -13.00
N GLU A 220 11.80 -4.59 -13.83
CA GLU A 220 13.18 -4.75 -14.29
C GLU A 220 14.17 -4.74 -13.09
N ASP A 221 14.04 -3.78 -12.18
CA ASP A 221 14.93 -3.64 -11.02
C ASP A 221 14.80 -4.83 -10.05
N LEU A 222 13.58 -5.36 -9.83
CA LEU A 222 13.38 -6.59 -9.08
C LEU A 222 14.07 -7.79 -9.74
N HIS A 223 14.00 -7.88 -11.07
CA HIS A 223 14.67 -8.95 -11.82
C HIS A 223 16.20 -8.81 -11.76
N ASP A 224 16.73 -7.63 -12.05
CA ASP A 224 18.18 -7.37 -12.07
C ASP A 224 18.83 -7.63 -10.71
N ARG A 225 18.08 -7.41 -9.63
CA ARG A 225 18.50 -7.68 -8.23
C ARG A 225 18.22 -9.11 -7.77
N ARG A 226 17.65 -9.95 -8.62
CA ARG A 226 17.25 -11.33 -8.27
C ARG A 226 16.28 -11.37 -7.08
N LEU A 227 15.41 -10.39 -6.99
CA LEU A 227 14.39 -10.32 -5.94
C LEU A 227 13.08 -11.01 -6.34
N THR A 228 12.91 -11.38 -7.61
CA THR A 228 11.69 -12.00 -8.15
C THR A 228 11.32 -13.32 -7.49
N GLU A 229 12.29 -14.06 -6.94
CA GLU A 229 12.00 -15.27 -6.18
C GLU A 229 11.33 -15.00 -4.82
N LYS A 230 11.57 -13.83 -4.25
CA LYS A 230 11.18 -13.48 -2.88
C LYS A 230 10.11 -12.41 -2.78
N VAL A 231 10.01 -11.54 -3.78
CA VAL A 231 9.12 -10.39 -3.80
C VAL A 231 8.00 -10.63 -4.79
N LEU A 232 6.78 -10.65 -4.30
CA LEU A 232 5.57 -10.69 -5.12
C LEU A 232 5.07 -9.28 -5.34
N LEU A 233 5.04 -8.84 -6.58
CA LEU A 233 4.43 -7.57 -7.00
C LEU A 233 3.00 -7.85 -7.49
N VAL A 234 2.03 -7.16 -6.89
CA VAL A 234 0.63 -7.14 -7.34
C VAL A 234 0.25 -5.73 -7.72
N VAL A 235 -0.22 -5.54 -8.95
CA VAL A 235 -0.68 -4.24 -9.45
C VAL A 235 -2.16 -4.36 -9.80
N THR A 236 -3.00 -3.63 -9.08
CA THR A 236 -4.46 -3.75 -9.15
C THR A 236 -5.16 -2.43 -8.86
N GLY A 237 -6.41 -2.32 -9.23
CA GLY A 237 -7.39 -1.38 -8.69
C GLY A 237 -8.39 -2.11 -7.79
N GLU A 238 -9.39 -1.39 -7.29
CA GLU A 238 -10.48 -1.94 -6.47
C GLU A 238 -11.54 -2.68 -7.30
N PHE A 239 -11.75 -2.25 -8.55
CA PHE A 239 -12.66 -2.85 -9.53
C PHE A 239 -12.28 -2.40 -10.95
N GLY A 240 -12.91 -2.98 -11.96
CA GLY A 240 -12.75 -2.61 -13.37
C GLY A 240 -13.58 -1.41 -13.82
N ARG A 241 -13.51 -1.11 -15.09
CA ARG A 241 -14.32 -0.07 -15.76
C ARG A 241 -15.21 -0.67 -16.82
N SER A 242 -16.41 -0.10 -16.99
CA SER A 242 -17.43 -0.61 -17.94
C SER A 242 -16.86 -0.76 -19.34
N PRO A 243 -17.19 -1.87 -20.04
CA PRO A 243 -16.81 -2.03 -21.45
C PRO A 243 -17.41 -0.95 -22.34
N LYS A 244 -18.65 -0.56 -22.05
CA LYS A 244 -19.35 0.52 -22.73
C LYS A 244 -18.76 1.87 -22.35
N ILE A 245 -18.45 2.69 -23.36
CA ILE A 245 -18.01 4.07 -23.18
C ILE A 245 -19.23 4.96 -23.03
N SER A 246 -19.30 5.71 -21.93
CA SER A 246 -20.28 6.76 -21.69
C SER A 246 -19.83 8.09 -22.30
N ARG A 247 -20.79 8.99 -22.51
CA ARG A 247 -20.55 10.35 -23.02
C ARG A 247 -21.25 11.34 -22.11
N ALA A 248 -20.60 12.44 -21.82
CA ALA A 248 -21.18 13.56 -21.11
C ALA A 248 -20.86 14.86 -21.86
N ASP A 249 -21.90 15.66 -22.14
CA ASP A 249 -21.71 17.04 -22.57
C ASP A 249 -21.53 17.90 -21.30
N THR A 250 -20.36 18.47 -21.14
CA THR A 250 -20.02 19.30 -19.99
C THR A 250 -20.05 20.79 -20.30
N GLY A 251 -20.83 21.18 -21.31
CA GLY A 251 -21.02 22.57 -21.72
C GLY A 251 -19.72 23.20 -22.25
N SER A 252 -19.22 24.24 -21.59
CA SER A 252 -18.02 24.97 -22.03
C SER A 252 -16.75 24.09 -22.12
N LYS A 253 -16.74 22.91 -21.52
CA LYS A 253 -15.62 21.94 -21.58
C LYS A 253 -15.79 20.89 -22.69
N GLY A 254 -16.89 20.92 -23.43
CA GLY A 254 -17.19 20.05 -24.56
C GLY A 254 -17.61 18.63 -24.21
N LEU A 255 -17.78 17.82 -25.25
CA LEU A 255 -18.11 16.40 -25.15
C LEU A 255 -16.92 15.61 -24.63
N ARG A 256 -17.16 14.80 -23.61
CA ARG A 256 -16.16 13.91 -22.99
C ARG A 256 -16.61 12.47 -23.05
N HIS A 257 -15.64 11.58 -23.04
CA HIS A 257 -15.84 10.14 -23.01
C HIS A 257 -15.35 9.59 -21.66
N GLY A 258 -16.07 8.60 -21.13
CA GLY A 258 -15.69 7.97 -19.86
C GLY A 258 -16.15 6.53 -19.76
N ARG A 259 -15.82 5.90 -18.64
CA ARG A 259 -16.28 4.56 -18.27
C ARG A 259 -16.75 4.57 -16.83
N GLU A 260 -17.85 3.87 -16.58
CA GLU A 260 -18.43 3.72 -15.25
C GLU A 260 -17.68 2.67 -14.40
N HIS A 261 -17.98 2.58 -13.11
CA HIS A 261 -17.52 1.48 -12.27
C HIS A 261 -18.05 0.15 -12.78
N TRP A 262 -17.20 -0.88 -12.79
CA TRP A 262 -17.59 -2.22 -13.27
C TRP A 262 -16.95 -3.31 -12.40
N PRO A 263 -17.57 -3.65 -11.26
CA PRO A 263 -17.02 -4.65 -10.35
C PRO A 263 -17.11 -6.09 -10.87
N GLN A 264 -17.82 -6.31 -11.99
CA GLN A 264 -18.03 -7.63 -12.58
C GLN A 264 -16.81 -8.20 -13.29
N ALA A 265 -15.91 -7.33 -13.77
CA ALA A 265 -14.68 -7.79 -14.44
C ALA A 265 -13.54 -6.79 -14.27
N MET A 266 -12.36 -7.28 -13.96
CA MET A 266 -11.13 -6.50 -13.85
C MET A 266 -9.91 -7.35 -14.24
N SER A 267 -8.78 -6.69 -14.46
CA SER A 267 -7.49 -7.34 -14.68
C SER A 267 -6.51 -6.97 -13.58
N VAL A 268 -5.67 -7.91 -13.21
CA VAL A 268 -4.61 -7.75 -12.21
C VAL A 268 -3.29 -8.19 -12.83
N LEU A 269 -2.22 -7.41 -12.63
CA LEU A 269 -0.88 -7.83 -12.99
C LEU A 269 -0.19 -8.42 -11.76
N VAL A 270 0.43 -9.58 -11.95
CA VAL A 270 1.21 -10.28 -10.92
C VAL A 270 2.62 -10.54 -11.47
N CYS A 271 3.65 -10.27 -10.68
CA CYS A 271 5.04 -10.51 -11.05
C CYS A 271 5.87 -10.90 -9.83
N GLY A 272 6.80 -11.83 -9.99
CA GLY A 272 7.69 -12.29 -8.91
C GLY A 272 7.05 -13.31 -7.98
N GLY A 273 7.59 -13.44 -6.76
CA GLY A 273 7.12 -14.39 -5.77
C GLY A 273 7.51 -15.84 -6.04
N GLY A 274 8.48 -16.09 -6.93
CA GLY A 274 8.82 -17.44 -7.40
C GLY A 274 7.70 -18.10 -8.22
N MET A 275 6.79 -17.29 -8.79
CA MET A 275 5.61 -17.77 -9.51
C MET A 275 5.87 -17.92 -11.02
N GLU A 276 5.05 -18.74 -11.68
CA GLU A 276 5.07 -18.90 -13.13
C GLU A 276 4.57 -17.64 -13.84
N HIS A 277 5.36 -17.13 -14.78
CA HIS A 277 5.13 -15.85 -15.48
C HIS A 277 4.87 -16.03 -16.97
N GLY A 278 4.55 -14.91 -17.65
CA GLY A 278 4.38 -14.87 -19.10
C GLY A 278 3.08 -15.48 -19.59
N GLN A 279 2.07 -15.59 -18.74
CA GLN A 279 0.77 -16.16 -19.04
C GLN A 279 -0.39 -15.22 -18.73
N VAL A 280 -1.54 -15.50 -19.29
CA VAL A 280 -2.81 -14.86 -18.97
C VAL A 280 -3.73 -15.93 -18.38
N VAL A 281 -4.22 -15.70 -17.16
CA VAL A 281 -5.13 -16.60 -16.47
C VAL A 281 -6.53 -16.01 -16.47
N GLY A 282 -7.45 -16.71 -17.11
CA GLY A 282 -8.84 -16.28 -17.26
C GLY A 282 -9.08 -15.33 -18.44
N SER A 283 -10.32 -15.27 -18.87
CA SER A 283 -10.79 -14.35 -19.91
C SER A 283 -12.21 -13.88 -19.62
N THR A 284 -12.61 -12.82 -20.30
CA THR A 284 -13.99 -12.32 -20.27
C THR A 284 -14.79 -12.86 -21.46
N ASN A 285 -16.12 -12.66 -21.41
CA ASN A 285 -16.94 -12.84 -22.60
C ASN A 285 -16.51 -11.86 -23.71
N ALA A 286 -16.99 -12.06 -24.94
CA ALA A 286 -16.62 -11.28 -26.11
C ALA A 286 -16.87 -9.76 -25.98
N LYS A 287 -17.74 -9.35 -25.06
CA LYS A 287 -18.05 -7.96 -24.79
C LYS A 287 -17.23 -7.35 -23.64
N GLY A 288 -16.42 -8.15 -22.93
CA GLY A 288 -15.64 -7.71 -21.79
C GLY A 288 -16.47 -7.41 -20.53
N GLU A 289 -17.70 -7.97 -20.44
CA GLU A 289 -18.65 -7.61 -19.37
C GLU A 289 -18.46 -8.47 -18.11
N HIS A 290 -18.21 -9.76 -18.30
CA HIS A 290 -18.12 -10.72 -17.20
C HIS A 290 -16.98 -11.71 -17.42
N PRO A 291 -16.36 -12.24 -16.37
CA PRO A 291 -15.48 -13.40 -16.47
C PRO A 291 -16.22 -14.57 -17.11
N HIS A 292 -15.57 -15.24 -18.04
CA HIS A 292 -16.17 -16.36 -18.78
C HIS A 292 -15.35 -17.63 -18.59
N ASP A 293 -14.07 -17.56 -18.93
CA ASP A 293 -13.16 -18.70 -18.79
C ASP A 293 -12.30 -18.50 -17.54
N ARG A 294 -12.17 -19.56 -16.74
CA ARG A 294 -11.39 -19.54 -15.49
C ARG A 294 -11.69 -18.29 -14.61
N PRO A 295 -12.93 -18.07 -14.17
CA PRO A 295 -13.26 -16.93 -13.33
C PRO A 295 -12.49 -16.97 -12.01
N LEU A 296 -11.93 -15.83 -11.61
CA LEU A 296 -11.21 -15.62 -10.37
C LEU A 296 -11.89 -14.54 -9.54
N THR A 297 -11.75 -14.64 -8.25
CA THR A 297 -12.26 -13.66 -7.29
C THR A 297 -11.11 -12.91 -6.59
N PRO A 298 -11.37 -11.75 -5.98
CA PRO A 298 -10.38 -11.12 -5.12
C PRO A 298 -9.86 -12.03 -4.00
N ASN A 299 -10.69 -12.96 -3.50
CA ASN A 299 -10.29 -13.91 -2.48
C ASN A 299 -9.23 -14.91 -2.99
N ASP A 300 -9.30 -15.33 -4.25
CA ASP A 300 -8.29 -16.21 -4.86
C ASP A 300 -6.93 -15.50 -4.97
N LEU A 301 -6.95 -14.21 -5.31
CA LEU A 301 -5.75 -13.37 -5.31
C LEU A 301 -5.15 -13.27 -3.90
N TRP A 302 -5.97 -12.97 -2.89
CA TRP A 302 -5.49 -12.87 -1.51
C TRP A 302 -5.04 -14.20 -0.93
N ALA A 303 -5.68 -15.32 -1.29
CA ALA A 303 -5.21 -16.65 -0.94
C ALA A 303 -3.81 -16.94 -1.53
N THR A 304 -3.57 -16.49 -2.76
CA THR A 304 -2.26 -16.58 -3.42
C THR A 304 -1.21 -15.73 -2.68
N VAL A 305 -1.55 -14.49 -2.30
CA VAL A 305 -0.67 -13.61 -1.52
C VAL A 305 -0.37 -14.20 -0.13
N TYR A 306 -1.37 -14.72 0.58
CA TYR A 306 -1.16 -15.35 1.88
C TYR A 306 -0.26 -16.58 1.77
N ARG A 307 -0.46 -17.42 0.76
CA ARG A 307 0.42 -18.56 0.49
C ARG A 307 1.87 -18.10 0.27
N HIS A 308 2.10 -17.08 -0.56
CA HIS A 308 3.44 -16.50 -0.78
C HIS A 308 4.06 -16.02 0.53
N LEU A 309 3.28 -15.39 1.39
CA LEU A 309 3.74 -14.90 2.70
C LEU A 309 3.85 -16.00 3.76
N GLY A 310 3.49 -17.25 3.46
CA GLY A 310 3.47 -18.35 4.44
C GLY A 310 2.41 -18.16 5.54
N ILE A 311 1.32 -17.48 5.22
CA ILE A 311 0.19 -17.24 6.14
C ILE A 311 -0.90 -18.29 5.85
N ASP A 312 -1.31 -19.04 6.87
CA ASP A 312 -2.46 -19.94 6.75
C ASP A 312 -3.75 -19.13 6.68
N GLN A 313 -4.40 -19.14 5.51
CA GLN A 313 -5.67 -18.44 5.29
C GLN A 313 -6.82 -18.93 6.17
N ASN A 314 -6.75 -20.19 6.67
CA ASN A 314 -7.76 -20.79 7.52
C ASN A 314 -7.59 -20.45 9.01
N ALA A 315 -6.45 -19.86 9.38
CA ALA A 315 -6.24 -19.38 10.74
C ALA A 315 -7.35 -18.40 11.15
N THR A 316 -7.63 -18.36 12.43
CA THR A 316 -8.68 -17.51 13.00
C THR A 316 -8.11 -16.48 13.96
N ILE A 317 -8.76 -15.31 14.02
CA ILE A 317 -8.48 -14.25 14.98
C ILE A 317 -9.83 -13.83 15.58
N ASN A 318 -9.86 -13.60 16.89
CA ASN A 318 -11.10 -13.19 17.56
C ASN A 318 -11.46 -11.73 17.22
N ASP A 319 -12.74 -11.49 16.91
CA ASP A 319 -13.31 -10.15 16.76
C ASP A 319 -13.50 -9.43 18.11
N PHE A 320 -14.07 -8.22 18.10
CA PHE A 320 -14.36 -7.45 19.31
C PHE A 320 -15.27 -8.16 20.32
N SER A 321 -16.07 -9.13 19.85
CA SER A 321 -17.00 -9.93 20.70
C SER A 321 -16.39 -11.25 21.14
N GLY A 322 -15.12 -11.49 20.85
CA GLY A 322 -14.42 -12.74 21.16
C GLY A 322 -14.75 -13.91 20.21
N ARG A 323 -15.45 -13.66 19.09
CA ARG A 323 -15.81 -14.71 18.13
C ARG A 323 -14.66 -14.93 17.15
N PRO A 324 -14.28 -16.20 16.87
CA PRO A 324 -13.26 -16.50 15.90
C PRO A 324 -13.72 -16.14 14.47
N GLN A 325 -12.90 -15.36 13.78
CA GLN A 325 -13.06 -14.98 12.38
C GLN A 325 -11.93 -15.57 11.56
N HIS A 326 -12.21 -16.24 10.47
CA HIS A 326 -11.18 -16.72 9.56
C HIS A 326 -10.47 -15.53 8.89
N LEU A 327 -9.16 -15.65 8.65
CA LEU A 327 -8.38 -14.62 7.95
C LEU A 327 -8.89 -14.40 6.53
N LEU A 328 -9.23 -15.48 5.85
CA LEU A 328 -9.81 -15.47 4.51
C LEU A 328 -10.79 -16.65 4.37
N PRO A 329 -12.08 -16.44 4.60
CA PRO A 329 -13.06 -17.53 4.65
C PRO A 329 -13.33 -18.21 3.29
N PHE A 330 -12.96 -17.54 2.19
CA PHE A 330 -13.21 -18.00 0.83
C PHE A 330 -11.95 -17.83 -0.02
N GLY A 331 -11.93 -18.45 -1.20
CA GLY A 331 -10.85 -18.38 -2.18
C GLY A 331 -9.84 -19.51 -2.06
N THR A 332 -9.18 -19.77 -3.17
CA THR A 332 -8.10 -20.75 -3.29
C THR A 332 -6.93 -20.12 -4.03
N PRO A 333 -5.69 -20.43 -3.67
CA PRO A 333 -4.53 -19.92 -4.41
C PRO A 333 -4.64 -20.24 -5.91
N ILE A 334 -4.26 -19.28 -6.75
CA ILE A 334 -4.31 -19.40 -8.21
C ILE A 334 -3.25 -20.39 -8.65
N ARG A 335 -3.66 -21.61 -8.96
CA ARG A 335 -2.78 -22.75 -9.21
C ARG A 335 -1.85 -22.56 -10.42
N GLU A 336 -2.28 -21.78 -11.39
CA GLU A 336 -1.54 -21.49 -12.61
C GLU A 336 -0.30 -20.61 -12.34
N LEU A 337 -0.24 -19.97 -11.18
CA LEU A 337 0.89 -19.15 -10.73
C LEU A 337 1.87 -19.91 -9.81
N LEU A 338 1.52 -21.14 -9.37
CA LEU A 338 2.23 -21.85 -8.30
C LEU A 338 3.23 -22.89 -8.82
#